data_f9aa82411b0471770fb6035ff3fbad1f
#
_entry.id   f9aa82411b0471770fb6035ff3fbad1f
#
_cell.length_a   1.000
_cell.length_b   1.000
_cell.length_c   1.000
_cell.angle_alpha   90.00
_cell.angle_beta   90.00
_cell.angle_gamma   90.00
#
_symmetry.space_group_name_H-M   'P 1'
#
loop_
_entity.id
_entity.type
_entity.pdbx_description
1 polymer ?
#
loop_
_entity_poly.entity_id
_entity_poly.type
_entity_poly.pdbx_seq_one_letter_code
_entity_poly.pdbx_strand_id
1 'polypeptide(L)'
;MTRHRARTAVYVLLPGPRRRLCRARNLSASGVFVETGDLGLRRGQTVELAFAISLGTITKLHRRTAVVAHISRGGTGLMMEGHGS
;
A
#
# COMPACT_ATOMS: atom_id res chain seq x y z
N MET A 1 12.11 -23.84 -10.18
CA MET A 1 12.05 -22.89 -9.06
C MET A 1 10.76 -22.15 -9.05
N THR A 2 10.12 -22.19 -7.92
CA THR A 2 8.81 -21.62 -7.81
C THR A 2 8.91 -20.21 -7.29
N ARG A 3 8.34 -19.28 -8.03
CA ARG A 3 8.28 -17.95 -7.57
C ARG A 3 6.98 -17.76 -6.89
N HIS A 4 7.02 -17.52 -5.62
CA HIS A 4 5.82 -17.15 -4.93
C HIS A 4 5.63 -15.66 -5.11
N ARG A 5 4.69 -15.33 -5.95
CA ARG A 5 4.25 -13.97 -5.96
C ARG A 5 3.33 -13.81 -4.79
N ALA A 6 3.84 -13.22 -3.77
CA ALA A 6 2.98 -12.84 -2.68
C ALA A 6 2.00 -11.80 -3.21
N ARG A 7 0.76 -12.17 -3.33
CA ARG A 7 -0.27 -11.21 -3.63
C ARG A 7 -0.61 -10.53 -2.33
N THR A 8 -0.11 -9.34 -2.17
CA THR A 8 -0.38 -8.59 -0.99
C THR A 8 -1.51 -7.62 -1.28
N ALA A 9 -2.59 -7.76 -0.54
CA ALA A 9 -3.66 -6.79 -0.58
C ALA A 9 -3.33 -5.69 0.42
N VAL A 10 -3.56 -4.46 0.02
CA VAL A 10 -3.32 -3.34 0.91
C VAL A 10 -4.55 -2.44 0.90
N TYR A 11 -4.96 -2.03 2.08
CA TYR A 11 -6.01 -1.03 2.23
C TYR A 11 -5.34 0.33 2.27
N VAL A 12 -5.79 1.21 1.40
CA VAL A 12 -5.38 2.60 1.43
C VAL A 12 -6.46 3.35 2.19
N LEU A 13 -6.08 3.94 3.32
CA LEU A 13 -7.03 4.66 4.16
C LEU A 13 -7.12 6.09 3.67
N LEU A 14 -8.25 6.41 3.10
CA LEU A 14 -8.50 7.72 2.52
C LEU A 14 -9.06 8.67 3.57
N PRO A 15 -9.05 9.96 3.31
CA PRO A 15 -9.63 10.92 4.24
C PRO A 15 -11.09 10.58 4.55
N GLY A 16 -11.47 10.77 5.81
CA GLY A 16 -12.77 10.37 6.29
C GLY A 16 -12.79 8.87 6.58
N PRO A 17 -13.95 8.26 6.63
CA PRO A 17 -14.05 6.82 6.95
C PRO A 17 -13.84 5.92 5.74
N ARG A 18 -13.33 6.45 4.64
CA ARG A 18 -13.20 5.68 3.40
C ARG A 18 -11.91 4.90 3.36
N ARG A 19 -11.97 3.74 2.75
CA ARG A 19 -10.79 2.92 2.54
C ARG A 19 -10.95 2.19 1.22
N ARG A 20 -9.84 1.88 0.59
CA ARG A 20 -9.86 1.18 -0.69
C ARG A 20 -8.91 0.03 -0.64
N LEU A 21 -9.42 -1.13 -1.01
CA LEU A 21 -8.57 -2.30 -1.12
C LEU A 21 -7.88 -2.30 -2.47
N CYS A 22 -6.57 -2.35 -2.46
CA CYS A 22 -5.78 -2.31 -3.68
C CYS A 22 -4.85 -3.50 -3.72
N ARG A 23 -4.40 -3.83 -4.93
CA ARG A 23 -3.38 -4.84 -5.11
C ARG A 23 -2.02 -4.15 -5.07
N ALA A 24 -1.13 -4.67 -4.23
CA ALA A 24 0.21 -4.13 -4.12
C ALA A 24 1.13 -4.79 -5.12
N ARG A 25 1.99 -3.99 -5.73
CA ARG A 25 3.05 -4.45 -6.61
C ARG A 25 4.36 -3.87 -6.14
N ASN A 26 5.45 -4.56 -6.41
CA ASN A 26 6.79 -4.06 -6.12
C ASN A 26 6.96 -3.62 -4.67
N LEU A 27 6.39 -4.39 -3.78
CA LEU A 27 6.47 -4.09 -2.37
C LEU A 27 7.90 -4.28 -1.86
N SER A 28 8.40 -3.27 -1.17
CA SER A 28 9.70 -3.33 -0.52
C SER A 28 9.60 -2.63 0.82
N ALA A 29 10.70 -2.60 1.55
CA ALA A 29 10.72 -1.93 2.85
C ALA A 29 10.50 -0.43 2.70
N SER A 30 10.86 0.14 1.54
CA SER A 30 10.82 1.58 1.36
C SER A 30 9.63 2.07 0.54
N GLY A 31 8.91 1.20 -0.12
CA GLY A 31 7.81 1.66 -0.94
C GLY A 31 6.95 0.55 -1.49
N VAL A 32 5.84 0.95 -2.08
CA VAL A 32 4.91 0.03 -2.69
C VAL A 32 4.18 0.75 -3.82
N PHE A 33 3.89 0.03 -4.88
CA PHE A 33 3.03 0.52 -5.94
C PHE A 33 1.69 -0.18 -5.81
N VAL A 34 0.62 0.60 -5.69
CA VAL A 34 -0.72 0.03 -5.59
C VAL A 34 -1.44 0.21 -6.92
N GLU A 35 -1.97 -0.89 -7.43
CA GLU A 35 -2.73 -0.88 -8.66
C GLU A 35 -4.13 -0.42 -8.34
N THR A 36 -4.44 0.77 -8.79
CA THR A 36 -5.74 1.32 -8.48
C THR A 36 -6.08 2.38 -9.49
N GLY A 37 -7.36 2.68 -9.60
CA GLY A 37 -7.78 3.83 -10.37
C GLY A 37 -7.51 5.10 -9.57
N ASP A 38 -8.23 6.15 -9.91
CA ASP A 38 -8.03 7.42 -9.25
C ASP A 38 -8.51 7.35 -7.80
N LEU A 39 -7.59 7.56 -6.88
CA LEU A 39 -7.90 7.59 -5.46
C LEU A 39 -8.17 9.00 -4.95
N GLY A 40 -8.02 9.99 -5.81
CA GLY A 40 -8.17 11.37 -5.37
C GLY A 40 -7.01 11.85 -4.52
N LEU A 41 -5.87 11.18 -4.60
CA LEU A 41 -4.71 11.56 -3.82
C LEU A 41 -3.80 12.47 -4.62
N ARG A 42 -2.98 13.24 -3.92
CA ARG A 42 -2.01 14.14 -4.54
C ARG A 42 -0.61 13.73 -4.14
N ARG A 43 0.34 13.99 -5.01
CA ARG A 43 1.74 13.78 -4.68
C ARG A 43 2.10 14.59 -3.45
N GLY A 44 2.84 13.96 -2.54
CA GLY A 44 3.21 14.59 -1.28
C GLY A 44 2.21 14.40 -0.16
N GLN A 45 1.05 13.88 -0.48
CA GLN A 45 0.04 13.63 0.53
C GLN A 45 0.41 12.43 1.37
N THR A 46 0.18 12.53 2.67
CA THR A 46 0.41 11.42 3.59
C THR A 46 -0.84 10.58 3.69
N VAL A 47 -0.67 9.28 3.62
CA VAL A 47 -1.79 8.35 3.76
C VAL A 47 -1.36 7.20 4.65
N GLU A 48 -2.32 6.53 5.22
CA GLU A 48 -2.07 5.32 5.98
C GLU A 48 -2.40 4.10 5.16
N LEU A 49 -1.56 3.09 5.30
CA LEU A 49 -1.75 1.83 4.61
C LEU A 49 -1.94 0.73 5.64
N ALA A 50 -2.78 -0.23 5.32
CA ALA A 50 -2.94 -1.42 6.14
C ALA A 50 -2.73 -2.64 5.26
N PHE A 51 -1.66 -3.37 5.54
CA PHE A 51 -1.32 -4.57 4.79
C PHE A 51 -1.93 -5.78 5.46
N ALA A 52 -2.65 -6.55 4.69
CA ALA A 52 -3.21 -7.81 5.18
C ALA A 52 -2.22 -8.93 4.87
N ILE A 53 -1.65 -9.50 5.90
CA ILE A 53 -0.67 -10.55 5.76
C ILE A 53 -1.29 -11.84 6.27
N SER A 54 -1.38 -12.82 5.39
CA SER A 54 -1.93 -14.12 5.76
C SER A 54 -0.83 -15.04 6.24
N LEU A 55 -1.00 -15.55 7.44
CA LEU A 55 -0.07 -16.50 8.03
C LEU A 55 -0.85 -17.77 8.34
N GLY A 56 -1.06 -18.59 7.31
CA GLY A 56 -1.88 -19.79 7.47
C GLY A 56 -3.34 -19.42 7.71
N THR A 57 -3.85 -19.76 8.88
CA THR A 57 -5.24 -19.46 9.22
C THR A 57 -5.41 -18.10 9.86
N ILE A 58 -4.32 -17.38 10.09
CA ILE A 58 -4.38 -16.10 10.77
C ILE A 58 -4.03 -15.00 9.77
N THR A 59 -4.80 -13.93 9.81
CA THR A 59 -4.49 -12.73 9.01
C THR A 59 -4.14 -11.60 9.96
N LYS A 60 -2.99 -11.02 9.74
CA LYS A 60 -2.56 -9.86 10.51
C LYS A 60 -2.61 -8.62 9.65
N LEU A 61 -3.01 -7.52 10.26
CA LEU A 61 -2.95 -6.22 9.62
C LEU A 61 -1.73 -5.48 10.13
N HIS A 62 -0.93 -5.00 9.18
CA HIS A 62 0.26 -4.22 9.50
C HIS A 62 0.07 -2.82 8.95
N ARG A 63 0.13 -1.83 9.81
CA ARG A 63 -0.10 -0.44 9.40
C ARG A 63 1.20 0.29 9.17
N ARG A 64 1.22 1.10 8.14
CA ARG A 64 2.36 1.94 7.81
C ARG A 64 1.86 3.29 7.32
N THR A 65 2.61 4.32 7.62
CA THR A 65 2.37 5.63 7.04
C THR A 65 3.19 5.76 5.77
N ALA A 66 2.62 6.37 4.77
CA ALA A 66 3.29 6.52 3.48
C ALA A 66 2.98 7.88 2.87
N VAL A 67 3.84 8.29 1.97
CA VAL A 67 3.68 9.54 1.22
C VAL A 67 3.49 9.19 -0.24
N VAL A 68 2.52 9.84 -0.88
CA VAL A 68 2.28 9.64 -2.30
C VAL A 68 3.44 10.22 -3.08
N ALA A 69 4.20 9.36 -3.75
CA ALA A 69 5.40 9.76 -4.48
C ALA A 69 5.14 9.90 -5.97
N HIS A 70 4.21 9.11 -6.51
CA HIS A 70 4.00 9.07 -7.93
C HIS A 70 2.58 8.65 -8.24
N ILE A 71 1.96 9.30 -9.20
CA ILE A 71 0.60 8.96 -9.62
C ILE A 71 0.64 8.73 -11.12
N SER A 72 0.12 7.58 -11.56
CA SER A 72 0.04 7.24 -12.96
C SER A 72 -1.30 6.59 -13.25
N ARG A 73 -1.53 6.30 -14.52
CA ARG A 73 -2.78 5.65 -14.90
C ARG A 73 -2.94 4.27 -14.29
N GLY A 74 -1.83 3.56 -14.15
CA GLY A 74 -1.87 2.19 -13.65
C GLY A 74 -1.93 2.10 -12.15
N GLY A 75 -1.70 3.18 -11.43
CA GLY A 75 -1.72 3.14 -9.98
C GLY A 75 -0.94 4.25 -9.33
N THR A 76 -0.66 4.06 -8.07
CA THR A 76 -0.02 5.07 -7.24
C THR A 76 1.20 4.48 -6.56
N GLY A 77 2.32 5.17 -6.67
CA GLY A 77 3.55 4.80 -5.97
C GLY A 77 3.60 5.51 -4.64
N LEU A 78 3.87 4.74 -3.60
CA LEU A 78 3.88 5.24 -2.23
C LEU A 78 5.23 4.94 -1.61
N MET A 79 5.79 5.94 -0.92
CA MET A 79 7.02 5.76 -0.16
C MET A 79 6.65 5.61 1.30
N MET A 80 7.08 4.50 1.90
CA MET A 80 6.86 4.32 3.33
C MET A 80 7.69 5.33 4.08
N GLU A 81 7.07 5.96 5.07
CA GLU A 81 7.83 6.75 5.99
C GLU A 81 8.60 5.79 6.85
N GLY A 82 9.84 5.81 6.62
CA GLY A 82 10.61 5.00 7.39
C GLY A 82 10.95 5.65 8.63
N HIS A 83 11.19 5.25 9.57
CA HIS A 83 11.82 5.63 10.53
C HIS A 83 12.23 4.65 11.24
N GLY A 84 13.02 4.72 11.19
CA GLY A 84 13.76 4.09 11.82
C GLY A 84 13.68 4.15 13.20
N SER A 85 13.31 4.40 13.63
CA SER A 85 13.36 4.70 14.88
C SER A 85 13.66 4.10 15.61
#